data_9d3b5113ab5f09bf96f3e703cc6d49b3
#
_entry.id   9d3b5113ab5f09bf96f3e703cc6d49b3
#
_cell.length_a   1.000
_cell.length_b   1.000
_cell.length_c   1.000
_cell.angle_alpha   90.00
_cell.angle_beta   90.00
_cell.angle_gamma   90.00
#
_symmetry.space_group_name_H-M   'P 1'
#
loop_
_entity.id
_entity.type
_entity.pdbx_description
1 polymer ?
#
loop_
_entity_poly.entity_id
_entity_poly.type
_entity_poly.pdbx_seq_one_letter_code
_entity_poly.pdbx_strand_id
1 'polypeptide(L)'
;LQAIVYQDGTKISYEYDLNDNLVKLTDRNRKVTTYKHDALNRVTEVTRSNGTKTEVSYDAEDHITKIVNTCGSCGKVISTYEYKYNDQGYVVGETATELEAGTRKTPSWEDWYNWGDTQKETDKADCEHQEKEIQTTRTYEYDDNWELTRCTEKAEGGKKTVHNYTYDKIGNRTSYEKIEDGVSKAKYNYKYNDSNQLIKRTNAKIWGDPGTTYSYDKDGNLIQECDKTNSADPVTYEYTAENRLAVVQQGRTVLMAAMHDGHNNRVFELDNTYKWEDCYGDEVLIPENQRTEDGNSPKEQLASLVKGGSNAKGYTLTEYINDINRENTEVLAEYGADEKVRQAYTYGESGIGERVSVDKSEESSYYLYDGRNSVTGILTETANLTNSYQYDSYGNLTSGTADGVNYYGYNGESTNVKTGLQYLRARYYDAE
;
A
#
# COMPACT_ATOMS: atom_id res chain seq x y z
N LEU A 1 16.61 -20.59 -2.12
CA LEU A 1 15.89 -20.58 -3.41
C LEU A 1 16.82 -20.14 -4.53
N GLN A 2 16.98 -20.93 -5.61
CA GLN A 2 17.88 -20.54 -6.73
C GLN A 2 17.14 -19.88 -7.89
N ALA A 3 15.90 -20.29 -8.14
CA ALA A 3 15.08 -19.68 -9.20
C ALA A 3 13.60 -19.97 -9.00
N ILE A 4 12.76 -19.07 -9.54
CA ILE A 4 11.33 -19.25 -9.79
C ILE A 4 11.15 -19.25 -11.30
N VAL A 5 10.48 -20.28 -11.85
CA VAL A 5 10.20 -20.38 -13.29
C VAL A 5 8.69 -20.26 -13.50
N TYR A 6 8.30 -19.32 -14.35
CA TYR A 6 6.90 -19.07 -14.72
C TYR A 6 6.45 -19.96 -15.88
N GLN A 7 5.14 -20.09 -16.07
CA GLN A 7 4.57 -20.90 -17.16
C GLN A 7 4.98 -20.46 -18.56
N ASP A 8 5.21 -19.13 -18.74
CA ASP A 8 5.68 -18.54 -20.00
C ASP A 8 7.18 -18.78 -20.28
N GLY A 9 7.87 -19.51 -19.40
CA GLY A 9 9.30 -19.80 -19.49
C GLY A 9 10.21 -18.67 -18.99
N THR A 10 9.67 -17.54 -18.57
CA THR A 10 10.46 -16.51 -17.88
C THR A 10 10.86 -16.98 -16.49
N LYS A 11 11.93 -16.43 -15.94
CA LYS A 11 12.41 -16.82 -14.62
C LYS A 11 12.97 -15.66 -13.82
N ILE A 12 12.88 -15.76 -12.51
CA ILE A 12 13.65 -14.98 -11.54
C ILE A 12 14.76 -15.90 -11.02
N SER A 13 15.98 -15.40 -10.88
CA SER A 13 17.11 -16.18 -10.35
C SER A 13 17.85 -15.43 -9.25
N TYR A 14 18.37 -16.18 -8.28
CA TYR A 14 19.03 -15.69 -7.07
C TYR A 14 20.42 -16.28 -6.95
N GLU A 15 21.41 -15.47 -6.64
CA GLU A 15 22.78 -15.85 -6.38
C GLU A 15 23.16 -15.46 -4.95
N TYR A 16 23.79 -16.38 -4.21
CA TYR A 16 24.14 -16.19 -2.80
C TYR A 16 25.65 -16.29 -2.60
N ASP A 17 26.15 -15.64 -1.57
CA ASP A 17 27.53 -15.82 -1.10
C ASP A 17 27.68 -17.09 -0.25
N LEU A 18 28.87 -17.28 0.34
CA LEU A 18 29.18 -18.47 1.17
C LEU A 18 28.51 -18.42 2.55
N ASN A 19 27.95 -17.28 2.94
CA ASN A 19 27.19 -17.11 4.17
C ASN A 19 25.67 -17.17 3.93
N ASP A 20 25.25 -17.60 2.73
CA ASP A 20 23.86 -17.65 2.27
C ASP A 20 23.18 -16.26 2.15
N ASN A 21 23.95 -15.16 2.07
CA ASN A 21 23.39 -13.85 1.81
C ASN A 21 23.09 -13.68 0.31
N LEU A 22 21.93 -13.13 -0.03
CA LEU A 22 21.57 -12.79 -1.41
C LEU A 22 22.50 -11.68 -1.93
N VAL A 23 23.35 -11.99 -2.93
CA VAL A 23 24.25 -10.99 -3.51
C VAL A 23 23.79 -10.49 -4.87
N LYS A 24 22.95 -11.28 -5.55
CA LYS A 24 22.44 -10.89 -6.86
C LYS A 24 21.09 -11.53 -7.14
N LEU A 25 20.19 -10.73 -7.68
CA LEU A 25 18.88 -11.12 -8.16
C LEU A 25 18.78 -10.70 -9.63
N THR A 26 18.24 -11.60 -10.47
CA THR A 26 17.89 -11.29 -11.86
C THR A 26 16.39 -11.53 -12.03
N ASP A 27 15.63 -10.50 -12.38
CA ASP A 27 14.19 -10.57 -12.56
C ASP A 27 13.79 -11.24 -13.89
N ARG A 28 12.49 -11.36 -14.14
CA ARG A 28 11.96 -11.99 -15.35
C ARG A 28 12.28 -11.24 -16.64
N ASN A 29 12.52 -9.91 -16.58
CA ASN A 29 12.95 -9.05 -17.66
C ASN A 29 14.49 -9.01 -17.82
N ARG A 30 15.21 -9.90 -17.10
CA ARG A 30 16.68 -10.00 -17.07
C ARG A 30 17.38 -8.77 -16.50
N LYS A 31 16.66 -7.94 -15.72
CA LYS A 31 17.21 -6.80 -14.99
C LYS A 31 17.89 -7.32 -13.71
N VAL A 32 19.02 -6.73 -13.37
CA VAL A 32 19.86 -7.19 -12.26
C VAL A 32 19.78 -6.22 -11.09
N THR A 33 19.54 -6.76 -9.89
CA THR A 33 19.70 -6.06 -8.62
C THR A 33 20.80 -6.75 -7.83
N THR A 34 21.70 -5.99 -7.22
CA THR A 34 22.82 -6.50 -6.42
C THR A 34 22.76 -5.99 -4.99
N TYR A 35 23.28 -6.77 -4.06
CA TYR A 35 23.25 -6.52 -2.63
C TYR A 35 24.65 -6.57 -2.04
N LYS A 36 24.92 -5.75 -1.03
CA LYS A 36 26.09 -5.86 -0.15
C LYS A 36 25.63 -6.01 1.29
N HIS A 37 26.41 -6.76 2.05
CA HIS A 37 26.14 -7.05 3.45
C HIS A 37 27.33 -6.61 4.32
N ASP A 38 27.06 -6.36 5.59
CA ASP A 38 28.09 -6.19 6.60
C ASP A 38 28.51 -7.54 7.21
N ALA A 39 29.39 -7.48 8.21
CA ALA A 39 29.89 -8.67 8.91
C ALA A 39 28.82 -9.40 9.76
N LEU A 40 27.66 -8.78 9.99
CA LEU A 40 26.52 -9.36 10.68
C LEU A 40 25.45 -9.87 9.69
N ASN A 41 25.77 -9.94 8.40
CA ASN A 41 24.90 -10.35 7.30
C ASN A 41 23.67 -9.41 7.08
N ARG A 42 23.76 -8.14 7.52
CA ARG A 42 22.71 -7.14 7.27
C ARG A 42 22.95 -6.46 5.93
N VAL A 43 21.88 -6.21 5.16
CA VAL A 43 21.98 -5.50 3.88
C VAL A 43 22.41 -4.05 4.10
N THR A 44 23.54 -3.65 3.54
CA THR A 44 24.05 -2.27 3.63
C THR A 44 23.92 -1.48 2.33
N GLU A 45 23.75 -2.17 1.21
CA GLU A 45 23.60 -1.53 -0.09
C GLU A 45 22.75 -2.40 -1.01
N VAL A 46 21.80 -1.76 -1.72
CA VAL A 46 21.05 -2.36 -2.82
C VAL A 46 21.26 -1.49 -4.06
N THR A 47 21.74 -2.08 -5.15
CA THR A 47 21.89 -1.38 -6.45
C THR A 47 20.97 -2.04 -7.47
N ARG A 48 20.01 -1.27 -7.99
CA ARG A 48 19.02 -1.72 -8.97
C ARG A 48 19.49 -1.51 -10.40
N SER A 49 18.90 -2.21 -11.36
CA SER A 49 19.33 -2.14 -12.78
C SER A 49 19.15 -0.75 -13.40
N ASN A 50 18.25 0.09 -12.87
CA ASN A 50 18.11 1.50 -13.27
C ASN A 50 19.21 2.42 -12.68
N GLY A 51 20.22 1.83 -12.02
CA GLY A 51 21.31 2.54 -11.38
C GLY A 51 20.97 3.15 -10.00
N THR A 52 19.73 3.05 -9.54
CA THR A 52 19.36 3.56 -8.20
C THR A 52 20.04 2.74 -7.13
N LYS A 53 20.64 3.43 -6.17
CA LYS A 53 21.35 2.86 -5.03
C LYS A 53 20.62 3.20 -3.74
N THR A 54 20.37 2.20 -2.91
CA THR A 54 19.91 2.35 -1.53
C THR A 54 21.02 1.97 -0.58
N GLU A 55 21.41 2.85 0.32
CA GLU A 55 22.38 2.60 1.38
C GLU A 55 21.67 2.58 2.73
N VAL A 56 21.96 1.56 3.56
CA VAL A 56 21.35 1.36 4.86
C VAL A 56 22.42 1.34 5.94
N SER A 57 22.20 2.09 7.02
CA SER A 57 23.08 2.13 8.20
C SER A 57 22.32 1.62 9.43
N TYR A 58 23.03 0.94 10.31
CA TYR A 58 22.49 0.33 11.52
C TYR A 58 23.25 0.80 12.77
N ASP A 59 22.60 0.71 13.92
CA ASP A 59 23.28 0.80 15.23
C ASP A 59 23.77 -0.58 15.71
N ALA A 60 24.25 -0.62 16.96
CA ALA A 60 24.75 -1.84 17.57
C ALA A 60 23.65 -2.83 17.96
N GLU A 61 22.43 -2.37 18.09
CA GLU A 61 21.22 -3.12 18.45
C GLU A 61 20.41 -3.55 17.23
N ASP A 62 20.97 -3.46 16.01
CA ASP A 62 20.36 -3.82 14.70
C ASP A 62 19.22 -2.91 14.23
N HIS A 63 19.03 -1.74 14.84
CA HIS A 63 18.05 -0.79 14.36
C HIS A 63 18.59 -0.02 13.13
N ILE A 64 17.74 0.21 12.14
CA ILE A 64 18.06 1.05 10.99
C ILE A 64 18.13 2.51 11.43
N THR A 65 19.34 3.11 11.39
CA THR A 65 19.53 4.52 11.75
C THR A 65 19.42 5.45 10.57
N LYS A 66 19.72 4.96 9.36
CA LYS A 66 19.65 5.77 8.14
C LYS A 66 19.41 4.94 6.90
N ILE A 67 18.58 5.46 5.99
CA ILE A 67 18.40 4.97 4.61
C ILE A 67 18.67 6.15 3.67
N VAL A 68 19.47 5.94 2.61
CA VAL A 68 19.71 6.94 1.56
C VAL A 68 19.44 6.30 0.21
N ASN A 69 18.55 6.89 -0.56
CA ASN A 69 18.26 6.49 -1.94
C ASN A 69 18.87 7.52 -2.90
N THR A 70 19.75 7.06 -3.80
CA THR A 70 20.49 7.91 -4.72
C THR A 70 20.28 7.45 -6.17
N CYS A 71 20.06 8.38 -7.07
CA CYS A 71 20.04 8.12 -8.50
C CYS A 71 21.47 7.86 -8.99
N GLY A 72 21.74 6.67 -9.58
CA GLY A 72 23.09 6.30 -10.02
C GLY A 72 23.56 7.05 -11.25
N SER A 73 22.66 7.51 -12.12
CA SER A 73 23.01 8.22 -13.36
C SER A 73 23.40 9.68 -13.11
N CYS A 74 22.74 10.40 -12.19
CA CYS A 74 23.02 11.81 -11.91
C CYS A 74 23.62 12.06 -10.52
N GLY A 75 23.66 11.05 -9.64
CA GLY A 75 24.19 11.19 -8.28
C GLY A 75 23.28 11.96 -7.31
N LYS A 76 22.08 12.38 -7.73
CA LYS A 76 21.14 13.12 -6.89
C LYS A 76 20.51 12.19 -5.82
N VAL A 77 20.43 12.67 -4.59
CA VAL A 77 19.71 11.99 -3.52
C VAL A 77 18.20 12.13 -3.79
N ILE A 78 17.49 11.01 -3.83
CA ILE A 78 16.04 10.95 -4.06
C ILE A 78 15.30 11.05 -2.74
N SER A 79 15.77 10.31 -1.73
CA SER A 79 15.23 10.38 -0.37
C SER A 79 16.26 9.97 0.68
N THR A 80 16.10 10.52 1.87
CA THR A 80 16.87 10.16 3.07
C THR A 80 15.91 10.00 4.24
N TYR A 81 16.07 8.93 5.02
CA TYR A 81 15.34 8.67 6.25
C TYR A 81 16.36 8.48 7.38
N GLU A 82 16.20 9.21 8.48
CA GLU A 82 17.05 9.12 9.66
C GLU A 82 16.17 8.86 10.89
N TYR A 83 16.54 7.87 11.70
CA TYR A 83 15.77 7.42 12.86
C TYR A 83 16.56 7.57 14.14
N LYS A 84 15.84 7.85 15.24
CA LYS A 84 16.34 7.87 16.60
C LYS A 84 15.50 6.94 17.46
N TYR A 85 16.14 6.15 18.27
CA TYR A 85 15.50 5.16 19.13
C TYR A 85 15.70 5.52 20.60
N ASN A 86 14.81 5.06 21.47
CA ASN A 86 15.03 5.02 22.90
C ASN A 86 15.74 3.72 23.30
N ASP A 87 16.06 3.59 24.61
CA ASP A 87 16.76 2.41 25.14
C ASP A 87 15.98 1.09 25.02
N GLN A 88 14.71 1.13 24.64
CA GLN A 88 13.85 -0.03 24.41
C GLN A 88 13.65 -0.34 22.93
N GLY A 89 14.29 0.40 22.02
CA GLY A 89 14.23 0.20 20.57
C GLY A 89 13.00 0.82 19.88
N TYR A 90 12.21 1.65 20.57
CA TYR A 90 11.11 2.38 19.93
C TYR A 90 11.64 3.64 19.24
N VAL A 91 11.11 3.93 18.02
CA VAL A 91 11.43 5.16 17.30
C VAL A 91 10.87 6.37 18.06
N VAL A 92 11.73 7.28 18.50
CA VAL A 92 11.35 8.54 19.17
C VAL A 92 11.55 9.76 18.27
N GLY A 93 12.26 9.60 17.15
CA GLY A 93 12.47 10.67 16.17
C GLY A 93 12.70 10.11 14.77
N GLU A 94 12.19 10.85 13.80
CA GLU A 94 12.37 10.56 12.37
C GLU A 94 12.61 11.88 11.63
N THR A 95 13.55 11.86 10.69
CA THR A 95 13.71 12.93 9.71
C THR A 95 13.69 12.30 8.32
N ALA A 96 12.69 12.67 7.52
CA ALA A 96 12.57 12.30 6.12
C ALA A 96 12.90 13.51 5.25
N THR A 97 13.77 13.34 4.27
CA THR A 97 14.01 14.32 3.19
C THR A 97 13.73 13.63 1.87
N GLU A 98 12.78 14.11 1.10
CA GLU A 98 12.26 13.44 -0.08
C GLU A 98 12.13 14.43 -1.23
N LEU A 99 12.42 13.98 -2.45
CA LEU A 99 12.07 14.71 -3.65
C LEU A 99 10.56 14.61 -3.91
N GLU A 100 9.96 15.71 -4.35
CA GLU A 100 8.59 15.68 -4.84
C GLU A 100 8.54 14.88 -6.15
N ALA A 101 7.55 13.97 -6.29
CA ALA A 101 7.36 13.25 -7.56
C ALA A 101 6.99 14.24 -8.67
N GLY A 102 7.55 14.03 -9.86
CA GLY A 102 7.17 14.81 -11.03
C GLY A 102 5.69 14.61 -11.33
N THR A 103 4.95 15.71 -11.51
CA THR A 103 3.60 15.61 -12.06
C THR A 103 3.73 15.07 -13.47
N ARG A 104 3.22 13.85 -13.73
CA ARG A 104 3.01 13.38 -15.10
C ARG A 104 2.15 14.43 -15.80
N LYS A 105 2.73 15.18 -16.74
CA LYS A 105 1.92 15.93 -17.69
C LYS A 105 1.13 14.89 -18.45
N THR A 106 -0.18 14.81 -18.24
CA THR A 106 -1.05 14.17 -19.22
C THR A 106 -0.73 14.81 -20.55
N PRO A 107 -0.35 14.03 -21.60
CA PRO A 107 -0.08 14.58 -22.91
C PRO A 107 -1.27 15.44 -23.30
N SER A 108 -1.02 16.70 -23.63
CA SER A 108 -2.07 17.55 -24.17
C SER A 108 -2.50 16.98 -25.52
N TRP A 109 -3.72 17.31 -26.01
CA TRP A 109 -4.15 16.87 -27.34
C TRP A 109 -3.18 17.36 -28.44
N GLU A 110 -2.42 18.43 -28.20
CA GLU A 110 -1.37 18.94 -29.08
C GLU A 110 -0.14 18.01 -29.13
N ASP A 111 0.20 17.33 -28.04
CA ASP A 111 1.29 16.35 -28.01
C ASP A 111 0.96 15.10 -28.85
N TRP A 112 -0.31 14.72 -28.95
CA TRP A 112 -0.78 13.64 -29.81
C TRP A 112 -0.70 13.96 -31.31
N TYR A 113 -0.85 15.23 -31.67
CA TYR A 113 -0.80 15.68 -33.08
C TYR A 113 0.64 15.75 -33.61
N ASN A 114 1.62 15.98 -32.75
CA ASN A 114 3.05 16.10 -33.09
C ASN A 114 3.84 14.79 -32.97
N TRP A 115 3.19 13.66 -32.65
CA TRP A 115 3.88 12.38 -32.44
C TRP A 115 4.40 11.72 -33.74
N GLY A 116 4.16 12.30 -34.90
CA GLY A 116 4.55 11.75 -36.22
C GLY A 116 5.99 12.04 -36.65
N ASP A 117 6.71 13.01 -36.09
CA ASP A 117 7.93 13.53 -36.72
C ASP A 117 9.19 13.68 -35.87
N THR A 118 9.21 13.23 -34.61
CA THR A 118 10.40 13.36 -33.73
C THR A 118 10.85 12.04 -33.11
N GLN A 119 10.86 10.96 -33.87
CA GLN A 119 11.55 9.73 -33.50
C GLN A 119 12.96 9.73 -34.08
N LYS A 120 13.85 10.63 -33.66
CA LYS A 120 15.30 10.47 -33.73
C LYS A 120 15.97 11.55 -32.89
N GLU A 121 16.75 11.11 -31.94
CA GLU A 121 17.62 11.81 -31.03
C GLU A 121 17.03 12.01 -29.63
N THR A 122 17.28 11.03 -28.75
CA THR A 122 18.07 11.22 -27.52
C THR A 122 18.28 9.88 -26.83
N ASP A 123 19.30 9.16 -27.21
CA ASP A 123 19.84 7.99 -26.48
C ASP A 123 20.71 8.44 -25.29
N LYS A 124 20.22 9.33 -24.45
CA LYS A 124 20.61 9.54 -23.06
C LYS A 124 19.38 10.12 -22.38
N ALA A 125 18.55 9.24 -21.85
CA ALA A 125 17.53 9.67 -20.92
C ALA A 125 18.23 10.20 -19.67
N ASP A 126 18.44 11.51 -19.61
CA ASP A 126 18.83 12.19 -18.39
C ASP A 126 17.70 11.98 -17.39
N CYS A 127 18.03 11.47 -16.19
CA CYS A 127 17.05 11.37 -15.13
C CYS A 127 16.60 12.79 -14.75
N GLU A 128 15.34 13.10 -15.00
CA GLU A 128 14.72 14.37 -14.61
C GLU A 128 14.13 14.22 -13.22
N HIS A 129 14.86 14.64 -12.19
CA HIS A 129 14.33 14.76 -10.85
C HIS A 129 13.82 16.18 -10.61
N GLN A 130 12.65 16.28 -9.97
CA GLN A 130 12.18 17.55 -9.45
C GLN A 130 13.25 18.15 -8.50
N GLU A 131 13.42 19.47 -8.54
CA GLU A 131 14.39 20.17 -7.67
C GLU A 131 13.87 20.37 -6.25
N LYS A 132 12.55 20.24 -6.06
CA LYS A 132 11.94 20.53 -4.77
C LYS A 132 12.09 19.34 -3.83
N GLU A 133 12.83 19.58 -2.76
CA GLU A 133 12.95 18.68 -1.63
C GLU A 133 11.93 19.07 -0.55
N ILE A 134 11.37 18.08 0.11
CA ILE A 134 10.50 18.24 1.27
C ILE A 134 11.18 17.55 2.44
N GLN A 135 11.52 18.32 3.47
CA GLN A 135 12.00 17.75 4.73
C GLN A 135 10.86 17.73 5.75
N THR A 136 10.63 16.57 6.33
CA THR A 136 9.64 16.36 7.38
C THR A 136 10.32 15.76 8.60
N THR A 137 10.12 16.37 9.76
CA THR A 137 10.58 15.82 11.05
C THR A 137 9.40 15.34 11.86
N ARG A 138 9.53 14.14 12.48
CA ARG A 138 8.54 13.56 13.38
C ARG A 138 9.19 13.23 14.71
N THR A 139 8.44 13.48 15.79
CA THR A 139 8.81 13.02 17.14
C THR A 139 7.65 12.24 17.74
N TYR A 140 7.98 11.16 18.45
CA TYR A 140 7.01 10.22 19.00
C TYR A 140 7.17 10.15 20.51
N GLU A 141 6.03 10.18 21.23
CA GLU A 141 5.96 10.05 22.68
C GLU A 141 5.08 8.83 23.01
N TYR A 142 5.53 8.03 23.97
CA TYR A 142 4.86 6.80 24.40
C TYR A 142 4.54 6.89 25.89
N ASP A 143 3.54 6.14 26.33
CA ASP A 143 3.26 5.94 27.75
C ASP A 143 4.09 4.78 28.34
N ASP A 144 3.81 4.45 29.62
CA ASP A 144 4.50 3.37 30.32
C ASP A 144 4.17 1.96 29.77
N ASN A 145 3.12 1.83 28.95
CA ASN A 145 2.74 0.60 28.25
C ASN A 145 3.29 0.54 26.81
N TRP A 146 4.10 1.54 26.40
CA TRP A 146 4.66 1.70 25.06
C TRP A 146 3.58 1.97 23.99
N GLU A 147 2.45 2.52 24.38
CA GLU A 147 1.41 2.98 23.45
C GLU A 147 1.76 4.39 22.97
N LEU A 148 1.63 4.64 21.65
CA LEU A 148 1.92 5.94 21.06
C LEU A 148 0.89 6.98 21.53
N THR A 149 1.28 7.87 22.43
CA THR A 149 0.38 8.92 22.96
C THR A 149 0.43 10.19 22.11
N ARG A 150 1.56 10.43 21.43
CA ARG A 150 1.71 11.64 20.62
C ARG A 150 2.68 11.46 19.48
N CYS A 151 2.29 11.97 18.31
CA CYS A 151 3.18 12.21 17.17
C CYS A 151 3.15 13.71 16.85
N THR A 152 4.32 14.34 16.79
CA THR A 152 4.45 15.73 16.31
C THR A 152 5.19 15.71 14.98
N GLU A 153 4.55 16.21 13.94
CA GLU A 153 5.10 16.34 12.60
C GLU A 153 5.32 17.80 12.23
N LYS A 154 6.43 18.08 11.56
CA LYS A 154 6.75 19.39 11.03
C LYS A 154 7.45 19.25 9.69
N ALA A 155 6.81 19.71 8.62
CA ALA A 155 7.45 19.90 7.32
C ALA A 155 8.22 21.22 7.32
N GLU A 156 9.34 21.30 6.61
CA GLU A 156 10.11 22.53 6.42
C GLU A 156 9.26 23.59 5.72
N GLY A 157 9.19 24.80 6.33
CA GLY A 157 8.30 25.89 5.84
C GLY A 157 6.80 25.59 5.92
N GLY A 158 6.42 24.40 6.41
CA GLY A 158 5.05 23.92 6.52
C GLY A 158 4.44 24.07 7.92
N LYS A 159 3.23 23.55 8.05
CA LYS A 159 2.49 23.54 9.32
C LYS A 159 3.07 22.54 10.29
N LYS A 160 2.93 22.86 11.58
CA LYS A 160 3.14 21.87 12.65
C LYS A 160 1.84 21.11 12.88
N THR A 161 1.88 19.80 12.69
CA THR A 161 0.77 18.89 12.99
C THR A 161 1.08 18.07 14.24
N VAL A 162 0.11 17.96 15.13
CA VAL A 162 0.21 17.14 16.34
C VAL A 162 -0.95 16.17 16.34
N HIS A 163 -0.64 14.90 16.50
CA HIS A 163 -1.60 13.81 16.69
C HIS A 163 -1.51 13.35 18.13
N ASN A 164 -2.61 13.42 18.87
CA ASN A 164 -2.69 12.92 20.23
C ASN A 164 -3.63 11.72 20.27
N TYR A 165 -3.23 10.72 21.06
CA TYR A 165 -3.96 9.47 21.25
C TYR A 165 -4.11 9.18 22.73
N THR A 166 -5.21 8.56 23.12
CA THR A 166 -5.39 8.03 24.48
C THR A 166 -5.93 6.61 24.38
N TYR A 167 -5.60 5.79 25.37
CA TYR A 167 -5.95 4.38 25.41
C TYR A 167 -6.65 4.03 26.71
N ASP A 168 -7.35 2.92 26.74
CA ASP A 168 -7.84 2.30 27.95
C ASP A 168 -6.76 1.36 28.54
N LYS A 169 -7.06 0.70 29.64
CA LYS A 169 -6.09 -0.17 30.36
C LYS A 169 -5.65 -1.41 29.58
N ILE A 170 -6.31 -1.73 28.49
CA ILE A 170 -6.06 -2.93 27.66
C ILE A 170 -5.63 -2.58 26.25
N GLY A 171 -5.31 -1.29 26.00
CA GLY A 171 -4.71 -0.84 24.75
C GLY A 171 -5.70 -0.41 23.66
N ASN A 172 -7.00 -0.34 23.96
CA ASN A 172 -7.96 0.19 22.98
C ASN A 172 -7.83 1.72 22.90
N ARG A 173 -7.72 2.28 21.70
CA ARG A 173 -7.66 3.73 21.46
C ARG A 173 -8.99 4.39 21.83
N THR A 174 -9.02 5.18 22.89
CA THR A 174 -10.24 5.83 23.40
C THR A 174 -10.47 7.21 22.80
N SER A 175 -9.42 7.91 22.38
CA SER A 175 -9.53 9.16 21.63
C SER A 175 -8.40 9.37 20.64
N TYR A 176 -8.69 10.22 19.65
CA TYR A 176 -7.74 10.77 18.69
C TYR A 176 -8.01 12.26 18.49
N GLU A 177 -6.96 13.07 18.43
CA GLU A 177 -7.07 14.49 18.08
C GLU A 177 -5.94 14.92 17.16
N LYS A 178 -6.29 15.56 16.02
CA LYS A 178 -5.35 16.20 15.10
C LYS A 178 -5.38 17.71 15.30
N ILE A 179 -4.22 18.30 15.56
CA ILE A 179 -4.03 19.75 15.77
C ILE A 179 -3.06 20.25 14.71
N GLU A 180 -3.45 21.27 13.95
CA GLU A 180 -2.57 21.95 12.99
C GLU A 180 -2.36 23.40 13.45
N ASP A 181 -1.11 23.82 13.63
CA ASP A 181 -0.72 25.16 14.11
C ASP A 181 -1.52 25.61 15.36
N GLY A 182 -1.73 24.69 16.30
CA GLY A 182 -2.47 24.94 17.54
C GLY A 182 -4.00 24.90 17.39
N VAL A 183 -4.53 24.64 16.20
CA VAL A 183 -5.98 24.54 15.94
C VAL A 183 -6.38 23.08 15.78
N SER A 184 -7.29 22.59 16.63
CA SER A 184 -7.87 21.25 16.52
C SER A 184 -8.64 21.12 15.19
N LYS A 185 -8.21 20.21 14.32
CA LYS A 185 -8.83 19.93 13.00
C LYS A 185 -9.80 18.77 13.07
N ALA A 186 -9.40 17.68 13.74
CA ALA A 186 -10.25 16.52 13.96
C ALA A 186 -10.14 16.07 15.40
N LYS A 187 -11.22 15.55 15.94
CA LYS A 187 -11.24 14.93 17.27
C LYS A 187 -12.32 13.86 17.33
N TYR A 188 -11.91 12.62 17.62
CA TYR A 188 -12.78 11.47 17.69
C TYR A 188 -12.70 10.80 19.05
N ASN A 189 -13.85 10.24 19.51
CA ASN A 189 -13.91 9.36 20.65
C ASN A 189 -14.38 7.98 20.16
N TYR A 190 -13.83 6.94 20.77
CA TYR A 190 -14.07 5.55 20.45
C TYR A 190 -14.68 4.84 21.64
N LYS A 191 -15.64 3.96 21.41
CA LYS A 191 -16.27 3.16 22.45
C LYS A 191 -16.24 1.69 22.05
N TYR A 192 -15.84 0.86 23.00
CA TYR A 192 -15.71 -0.59 22.85
C TYR A 192 -16.74 -1.33 23.70
N ASN A 193 -17.05 -2.57 23.33
CA ASN A 193 -17.83 -3.50 24.15
C ASN A 193 -16.89 -4.34 25.04
N ASP A 194 -17.47 -5.24 25.85
CA ASP A 194 -16.72 -6.10 26.78
C ASP A 194 -15.81 -7.14 26.05
N SER A 195 -16.00 -7.31 24.75
CA SER A 195 -15.14 -8.16 23.89
C SER A 195 -14.05 -7.37 23.17
N ASN A 196 -13.80 -6.11 23.54
CA ASN A 196 -12.82 -5.19 22.94
C ASN A 196 -13.11 -4.86 21.46
N GLN A 197 -14.36 -4.96 21.03
CA GLN A 197 -14.77 -4.60 19.68
C GLN A 197 -15.24 -3.15 19.68
N LEU A 198 -14.77 -2.35 18.69
CA LEU A 198 -15.19 -0.97 18.49
C LEU A 198 -16.67 -0.94 18.08
N ILE A 199 -17.52 -0.40 18.95
CA ILE A 199 -18.97 -0.32 18.68
C ILE A 199 -19.43 1.06 18.24
N LYS A 200 -18.62 2.10 18.48
CA LYS A 200 -18.97 3.46 18.09
C LYS A 200 -17.75 4.37 17.98
N ARG A 201 -17.72 5.21 16.93
CA ARG A 201 -16.83 6.36 16.75
C ARG A 201 -17.68 7.63 16.66
N THR A 202 -17.30 8.69 17.36
CA THR A 202 -17.99 10.00 17.33
C THR A 202 -17.02 11.13 17.09
N ASN A 203 -17.45 12.15 16.34
CA ASN A 203 -16.69 13.38 16.19
C ASN A 203 -16.96 14.30 17.40
N ALA A 204 -15.99 14.39 18.31
CA ALA A 204 -16.10 15.15 19.54
C ALA A 204 -16.18 16.69 19.32
N LYS A 205 -15.97 17.17 18.09
CA LYS A 205 -16.15 18.58 17.72
C LYS A 205 -17.59 18.95 17.35
N ILE A 206 -18.45 17.94 17.17
CA ILE A 206 -19.86 18.13 16.77
C ILE A 206 -20.73 17.77 17.98
N TRP A 207 -21.45 18.74 18.50
CA TRP A 207 -22.37 18.49 19.62
C TRP A 207 -23.52 17.56 19.19
N GLY A 208 -23.71 16.49 19.93
CA GLY A 208 -24.77 15.51 19.64
C GLY A 208 -24.51 14.65 18.41
N ASP A 209 -23.24 14.55 17.96
CA ASP A 209 -22.86 13.71 16.84
C ASP A 209 -23.36 12.26 17.02
N PRO A 210 -24.21 11.73 16.12
CA PRO A 210 -24.66 10.35 16.20
C PRO A 210 -23.53 9.36 15.93
N GLY A 211 -22.51 9.75 15.16
CA GLY A 211 -21.30 9.01 14.86
C GLY A 211 -21.51 7.79 13.97
N THR A 212 -20.45 7.04 13.81
CA THR A 212 -20.41 5.75 13.11
C THR A 212 -20.59 4.62 14.11
N THR A 213 -21.40 3.63 13.80
CA THR A 213 -21.66 2.43 14.62
C THR A 213 -21.18 1.18 13.91
N TYR A 214 -20.68 0.23 14.68
CA TYR A 214 -20.09 -1.02 14.19
C TYR A 214 -20.83 -2.21 14.80
N SER A 215 -21.09 -3.25 14.02
CA SER A 215 -21.77 -4.47 14.44
C SER A 215 -20.96 -5.70 14.04
N TYR A 216 -20.99 -6.72 14.89
CA TYR A 216 -20.17 -7.93 14.75
C TYR A 216 -21.05 -9.18 14.79
N ASP A 217 -20.57 -10.24 14.13
CA ASP A 217 -21.15 -11.56 14.26
C ASP A 217 -20.68 -12.26 15.56
N LYS A 218 -21.09 -13.52 15.73
CA LYS A 218 -20.74 -14.31 16.93
C LYS A 218 -19.26 -14.74 16.96
N ASP A 219 -18.61 -14.75 15.79
CA ASP A 219 -17.20 -15.11 15.64
C ASP A 219 -16.27 -13.89 15.78
N GLY A 220 -16.89 -12.70 15.96
CA GLY A 220 -16.16 -11.44 16.16
C GLY A 220 -15.84 -10.70 14.87
N ASN A 221 -16.35 -11.14 13.73
CA ASN A 221 -16.14 -10.45 12.46
C ASN A 221 -17.00 -9.19 12.38
N LEU A 222 -16.44 -8.08 11.89
CA LEU A 222 -17.20 -6.85 11.61
C LEU A 222 -18.14 -7.09 10.43
N ILE A 223 -19.45 -7.06 10.66
CA ILE A 223 -20.46 -7.31 9.62
C ILE A 223 -21.11 -6.04 9.08
N GLN A 224 -21.04 -4.93 9.82
CA GLN A 224 -21.63 -3.68 9.38
C GLN A 224 -20.94 -2.48 10.01
N GLU A 225 -20.71 -1.47 9.18
CA GLU A 225 -20.38 -0.11 9.58
C GLU A 225 -21.47 0.83 9.07
N CYS A 226 -22.01 1.66 9.96
CA CYS A 226 -23.08 2.60 9.62
C CYS A 226 -22.74 3.99 10.12
N ASP A 227 -22.44 4.90 9.20
CA ASP A 227 -22.29 6.32 9.49
C ASP A 227 -23.68 6.96 9.66
N LYS A 228 -24.00 7.35 10.91
CA LYS A 228 -25.26 7.98 11.25
C LYS A 228 -25.25 9.49 11.01
N THR A 229 -24.12 10.06 10.56
CA THR A 229 -23.99 11.50 10.32
C THR A 229 -24.50 11.91 8.94
N ASN A 230 -24.63 10.95 8.04
CA ASN A 230 -25.12 11.16 6.68
C ASN A 230 -26.22 10.13 6.32
N SER A 231 -26.75 10.23 5.11
CA SER A 231 -27.77 9.32 4.57
C SER A 231 -27.20 8.21 3.69
N ALA A 232 -25.88 8.01 3.70
CA ALA A 232 -25.27 6.94 2.91
C ALA A 232 -25.70 5.57 3.45
N ASP A 233 -25.82 4.61 2.56
CA ASP A 233 -26.08 3.24 2.93
C ASP A 233 -24.93 2.68 3.77
N PRO A 234 -25.24 1.81 4.75
CA PRO A 234 -24.21 1.13 5.52
C PRO A 234 -23.25 0.33 4.64
N VAL A 235 -21.98 0.29 5.05
CA VAL A 235 -21.03 -0.69 4.53
C VAL A 235 -21.26 -2.01 5.26
N THR A 236 -21.36 -3.10 4.51
CA THR A 236 -21.56 -4.45 5.04
C THR A 236 -20.42 -5.37 4.58
N TYR A 237 -20.11 -6.34 5.41
CA TYR A 237 -19.00 -7.27 5.24
C TYR A 237 -19.54 -8.69 5.35
N GLU A 238 -19.18 -9.54 4.39
CA GLU A 238 -19.49 -10.96 4.41
C GLU A 238 -18.19 -11.77 4.52
N TYR A 239 -18.25 -12.88 5.25
CA TYR A 239 -17.09 -13.73 5.51
C TYR A 239 -17.33 -15.15 5.05
N THR A 240 -16.27 -15.87 4.73
CA THR A 240 -16.30 -17.32 4.52
C THR A 240 -16.50 -18.06 5.85
N ALA A 241 -16.76 -19.38 5.77
CA ALA A 241 -16.83 -20.23 6.96
C ALA A 241 -15.54 -20.28 7.78
N GLU A 242 -14.40 -19.94 7.14
CA GLU A 242 -13.08 -19.84 7.76
C GLU A 242 -12.76 -18.41 8.26
N ASN A 243 -13.78 -17.54 8.39
CA ASN A 243 -13.66 -16.16 8.80
C ASN A 243 -12.74 -15.30 7.91
N ARG A 244 -12.74 -15.56 6.57
CA ARG A 244 -12.05 -14.72 5.60
C ARG A 244 -13.03 -13.75 4.97
N LEU A 245 -12.63 -12.47 4.89
CA LEU A 245 -13.44 -11.43 4.26
C LEU A 245 -13.69 -11.80 2.79
N ALA A 246 -14.95 -12.01 2.44
CA ALA A 246 -15.34 -12.43 1.10
C ALA A 246 -15.95 -11.29 0.28
N VAL A 247 -16.74 -10.41 0.90
CA VAL A 247 -17.43 -9.30 0.22
C VAL A 247 -17.45 -8.08 1.10
N VAL A 248 -17.21 -6.91 0.49
CA VAL A 248 -17.49 -5.59 1.06
C VAL A 248 -18.46 -4.88 0.11
N GLN A 249 -19.57 -4.40 0.61
CA GLN A 249 -20.54 -3.66 -0.20
C GLN A 249 -21.12 -2.47 0.55
N GLN A 250 -21.52 -1.43 -0.18
CA GLN A 250 -22.28 -0.30 0.35
C GLN A 250 -23.64 -0.24 -0.34
N GLY A 251 -24.70 -0.40 0.45
CA GLY A 251 -26.05 -0.55 -0.08
C GLY A 251 -26.14 -1.74 -1.03
N ARG A 252 -26.33 -1.49 -2.33
CA ARG A 252 -26.39 -2.52 -3.39
C ARG A 252 -25.09 -2.63 -4.20
N THR A 253 -24.10 -1.78 -3.92
CA THR A 253 -22.85 -1.72 -4.69
C THR A 253 -21.79 -2.56 -4.01
N VAL A 254 -21.30 -3.59 -4.69
CA VAL A 254 -20.11 -4.34 -4.27
C VAL A 254 -18.90 -3.43 -4.47
N LEU A 255 -18.16 -3.18 -3.40
CA LEU A 255 -16.90 -2.42 -3.44
C LEU A 255 -15.73 -3.34 -3.75
N MET A 256 -15.72 -4.51 -3.11
CA MET A 256 -14.69 -5.54 -3.26
C MET A 256 -15.32 -6.91 -3.01
N ALA A 257 -14.85 -7.92 -3.75
CA ALA A 257 -15.12 -9.33 -3.39
C ALA A 257 -13.85 -10.16 -3.59
N ALA A 258 -13.59 -11.12 -2.70
CA ALA A 258 -12.37 -11.92 -2.71
C ALA A 258 -12.67 -13.41 -2.53
N MET A 259 -11.85 -14.25 -3.16
CA MET A 259 -11.83 -15.71 -2.95
C MET A 259 -10.45 -16.14 -2.42
N HIS A 260 -10.48 -17.15 -1.57
CA HIS A 260 -9.29 -17.68 -0.91
C HIS A 260 -9.12 -19.16 -1.25
N ASP A 261 -7.87 -19.63 -1.29
CA ASP A 261 -7.54 -21.05 -1.43
C ASP A 261 -7.70 -21.81 -0.10
N GLY A 262 -7.43 -23.11 -0.11
CA GLY A 262 -7.49 -23.95 1.09
C GLY A 262 -6.45 -23.62 2.17
N HIS A 263 -5.46 -22.77 1.87
CA HIS A 263 -4.47 -22.25 2.82
C HIS A 263 -4.80 -20.81 3.26
N ASN A 264 -5.99 -20.31 2.87
CA ASN A 264 -6.47 -18.96 3.16
C ASN A 264 -5.69 -17.83 2.48
N ASN A 265 -4.96 -18.11 1.40
CA ASN A 265 -4.38 -17.06 0.57
C ASN A 265 -5.44 -16.51 -0.39
N ARG A 266 -5.48 -15.19 -0.58
CA ARG A 266 -6.35 -14.58 -1.59
C ARG A 266 -5.87 -15.00 -2.99
N VAL A 267 -6.74 -15.64 -3.76
CA VAL A 267 -6.42 -16.10 -5.12
C VAL A 267 -7.17 -15.31 -6.20
N PHE A 268 -8.29 -14.69 -5.84
CA PHE A 268 -9.03 -13.80 -6.73
C PHE A 268 -9.54 -12.58 -5.96
N GLU A 269 -9.59 -11.43 -6.64
CA GLU A 269 -10.27 -10.23 -6.17
C GLU A 269 -11.04 -9.59 -7.30
N LEU A 270 -12.23 -9.14 -6.99
CA LEU A 270 -13.08 -8.33 -7.86
C LEU A 270 -13.15 -6.93 -7.27
N ASP A 271 -12.62 -5.95 -7.99
CA ASP A 271 -12.66 -4.54 -7.61
C ASP A 271 -13.67 -3.76 -8.42
N ASN A 272 -14.40 -2.89 -7.76
CA ASN A 272 -15.22 -1.90 -8.43
C ASN A 272 -14.32 -0.81 -9.02
N THR A 273 -14.25 -0.73 -10.35
CA THR A 273 -13.40 0.22 -11.08
C THR A 273 -14.13 1.47 -11.54
N TYR A 274 -15.42 1.61 -11.22
CA TYR A 274 -16.18 2.79 -11.59
C TYR A 274 -15.58 4.06 -10.96
N LYS A 275 -15.17 5.01 -11.83
CA LYS A 275 -14.85 6.38 -11.43
C LYS A 275 -16.14 7.20 -11.50
N TRP A 276 -16.43 7.95 -10.43
CA TRP A 276 -17.58 8.87 -10.37
C TRP A 276 -17.58 9.93 -11.49
N GLU A 277 -16.39 10.23 -12.03
CA GLU A 277 -16.21 11.23 -13.09
C GLU A 277 -16.79 10.80 -14.45
N ASP A 278 -16.99 9.50 -14.66
CA ASP A 278 -17.52 8.95 -15.91
C ASP A 278 -19.07 8.88 -15.94
N CYS A 279 -19.73 9.25 -14.85
CA CYS A 279 -21.17 9.17 -14.70
C CYS A 279 -21.80 10.56 -14.75
N TYR A 280 -22.33 10.95 -15.89
CA TYR A 280 -23.34 12.00 -15.98
C TYR A 280 -24.60 11.52 -15.21
N GLY A 281 -24.68 11.85 -13.92
CA GLY A 281 -25.91 12.00 -13.20
C GLY A 281 -26.76 10.76 -12.85
N ASP A 282 -26.40 9.55 -13.28
CA ASP A 282 -27.13 8.34 -12.92
C ASP A 282 -26.31 7.46 -11.98
N GLU A 283 -26.87 7.16 -10.80
CA GLU A 283 -26.37 6.10 -9.92
C GLU A 283 -26.21 4.82 -10.72
N VAL A 284 -24.95 4.41 -10.99
CA VAL A 284 -24.73 3.12 -11.62
C VAL A 284 -24.78 2.05 -10.53
N LEU A 285 -26.01 1.76 -10.17
CA LEU A 285 -26.39 0.47 -9.61
C LEU A 285 -25.93 -0.61 -10.60
N ILE A 286 -25.45 -1.75 -10.13
CA ILE A 286 -25.42 -2.95 -10.98
C ILE A 286 -26.85 -3.03 -11.55
N PRO A 287 -27.06 -2.86 -12.87
CA PRO A 287 -28.40 -2.82 -13.41
C PRO A 287 -29.13 -4.08 -12.98
N GLU A 288 -30.40 -3.96 -12.61
CA GLU A 288 -31.23 -5.11 -12.19
C GLU A 288 -31.23 -6.23 -13.24
N ASN A 289 -30.99 -5.91 -14.52
CA ASN A 289 -30.83 -6.83 -15.63
C ASN A 289 -29.45 -7.51 -15.71
N GLN A 290 -28.48 -7.13 -14.85
CA GLN A 290 -27.20 -7.84 -14.66
C GLN A 290 -27.17 -8.63 -13.34
N ARG A 291 -28.22 -8.52 -12.50
CA ARG A 291 -28.51 -9.56 -11.55
C ARG A 291 -28.94 -10.78 -12.35
N THR A 292 -28.20 -11.88 -12.23
CA THR A 292 -28.73 -13.15 -12.71
C THR A 292 -30.11 -13.34 -12.07
N GLU A 293 -31.11 -13.68 -12.86
CA GLU A 293 -32.49 -13.93 -12.39
C GLU A 293 -32.56 -14.93 -11.22
N ASP A 294 -31.45 -15.60 -10.93
CA ASP A 294 -31.26 -16.64 -9.94
C ASP A 294 -30.95 -16.16 -8.52
N GLY A 295 -30.85 -14.84 -8.29
CA GLY A 295 -30.65 -14.28 -6.93
C GLY A 295 -29.30 -14.61 -6.28
N ASN A 296 -28.30 -14.94 -7.07
CA ASN A 296 -26.98 -15.34 -6.60
C ASN A 296 -26.30 -14.22 -5.79
N SER A 297 -25.71 -14.61 -4.67
CA SER A 297 -24.90 -13.73 -3.82
C SER A 297 -23.70 -13.13 -4.60
N PRO A 298 -23.14 -12.01 -4.18
CA PRO A 298 -21.89 -11.46 -4.79
C PRO A 298 -20.78 -12.50 -4.90
N LYS A 299 -20.68 -13.44 -3.96
CA LYS A 299 -19.75 -14.57 -3.96
C LYS A 299 -19.98 -15.52 -5.14
N GLU A 300 -21.25 -15.83 -5.44
CA GLU A 300 -21.64 -16.69 -6.57
C GLU A 300 -21.44 -15.96 -7.90
N GLN A 301 -21.65 -14.64 -7.93
CA GLN A 301 -21.33 -13.79 -9.08
C GLN A 301 -19.83 -13.77 -9.33
N LEU A 302 -18.97 -13.60 -8.31
CA LEU A 302 -17.52 -13.71 -8.43
C LEU A 302 -17.10 -15.08 -8.97
N ALA A 303 -17.65 -16.17 -8.42
CA ALA A 303 -17.38 -17.52 -8.89
C ALA A 303 -17.82 -17.73 -10.35
N SER A 304 -18.92 -17.12 -10.79
CA SER A 304 -19.38 -17.19 -12.19
C SER A 304 -18.49 -16.39 -13.15
N LEU A 305 -17.98 -15.24 -12.72
CA LEU A 305 -17.04 -14.42 -13.48
C LEU A 305 -15.70 -15.15 -13.69
N VAL A 306 -15.18 -15.79 -12.65
CA VAL A 306 -13.96 -16.61 -12.71
C VAL A 306 -14.10 -17.73 -13.73
N LYS A 307 -15.27 -18.40 -13.77
CA LYS A 307 -15.54 -19.49 -14.71
C LYS A 307 -15.86 -19.02 -16.13
N GLY A 308 -16.35 -17.80 -16.30
CA GLY A 308 -16.88 -17.28 -17.56
C GLY A 308 -15.90 -16.44 -18.40
N GLY A 309 -14.76 -16.03 -17.85
CA GLY A 309 -13.74 -15.24 -18.59
C GLY A 309 -14.22 -13.86 -19.04
N SER A 310 -15.34 -13.35 -18.53
CA SER A 310 -15.87 -12.04 -18.92
C SER A 310 -15.69 -11.03 -17.78
N ASN A 311 -15.11 -9.84 -18.11
CA ASN A 311 -15.15 -8.70 -17.20
C ASN A 311 -16.61 -8.22 -17.09
N ALA A 312 -17.17 -8.26 -15.89
CA ALA A 312 -18.40 -7.53 -15.63
C ALA A 312 -18.12 -6.04 -15.85
N LYS A 313 -19.01 -5.36 -16.56
CA LYS A 313 -18.88 -3.94 -16.87
C LYS A 313 -18.80 -3.15 -15.56
N GLY A 314 -17.71 -2.41 -15.34
CA GLY A 314 -17.48 -1.64 -14.11
C GLY A 314 -16.74 -2.38 -13.00
N TYR A 315 -16.29 -3.62 -13.24
CA TYR A 315 -15.47 -4.38 -12.31
C TYR A 315 -14.21 -4.88 -12.97
N THR A 316 -13.13 -4.97 -12.20
CA THR A 316 -11.87 -5.60 -12.60
C THR A 316 -11.67 -6.87 -11.80
N LEU A 317 -11.53 -8.00 -12.48
CA LEU A 317 -11.12 -9.26 -11.88
C LEU A 317 -9.59 -9.37 -11.91
N THR A 318 -9.01 -9.68 -10.77
CA THR A 318 -7.58 -10.00 -10.63
C THR A 318 -7.45 -11.40 -10.06
N GLU A 319 -6.65 -12.24 -10.72
CA GLU A 319 -6.19 -13.53 -10.21
C GLU A 319 -4.76 -13.38 -9.68
N TYR A 320 -4.49 -13.89 -8.49
CA TYR A 320 -3.19 -13.81 -7.82
C TYR A 320 -2.47 -15.13 -7.88
N ILE A 321 -1.24 -15.13 -8.36
CA ILE A 321 -0.30 -16.24 -8.21
C ILE A 321 0.58 -15.95 -7.00
N ASN A 322 0.52 -16.82 -6.01
CA ASN A 322 1.14 -16.65 -4.71
C ASN A 322 2.38 -17.51 -4.54
N ASP A 323 3.45 -16.97 -3.95
CA ASP A 323 4.59 -17.73 -3.43
C ASP A 323 4.30 -18.18 -2.00
N ILE A 324 3.86 -19.41 -1.87
CA ILE A 324 3.55 -20.04 -0.58
C ILE A 324 4.77 -20.60 0.14
N ASN A 325 5.97 -20.51 -0.46
CA ASN A 325 7.21 -21.04 0.13
C ASN A 325 7.94 -19.97 0.97
N ARG A 326 7.47 -18.73 0.95
CA ARG A 326 7.97 -17.69 1.84
C ARG A 326 7.36 -17.82 3.22
N GLU A 327 8.01 -17.28 4.23
CA GLU A 327 7.49 -17.21 5.61
C GLU A 327 6.09 -16.58 5.64
N ASN A 328 5.92 -15.51 4.87
CA ASN A 328 4.63 -14.91 4.57
C ASN A 328 4.37 -15.04 3.08
N THR A 329 3.17 -15.49 2.73
CA THR A 329 2.75 -15.63 1.33
C THR A 329 2.78 -14.28 0.63
N GLU A 330 3.48 -14.21 -0.51
CA GLU A 330 3.62 -13.01 -1.33
C GLU A 330 3.04 -13.23 -2.74
N VAL A 331 2.47 -12.18 -3.33
CA VAL A 331 1.94 -12.23 -4.70
C VAL A 331 3.08 -12.15 -5.70
N LEU A 332 3.28 -13.18 -6.50
CA LEU A 332 4.28 -13.21 -7.58
C LEU A 332 3.79 -12.54 -8.86
N ALA A 333 2.52 -12.71 -9.19
CA ALA A 333 1.95 -12.16 -10.41
C ALA A 333 0.43 -11.96 -10.28
N GLU A 334 -0.07 -11.03 -11.06
CA GLU A 334 -1.48 -10.71 -11.20
C GLU A 334 -1.92 -10.94 -12.65
N TYR A 335 -3.00 -11.67 -12.81
CA TYR A 335 -3.61 -11.95 -14.11
C TYR A 335 -4.96 -11.24 -14.21
N GLY A 336 -5.27 -10.79 -15.41
CA GLY A 336 -6.60 -10.29 -15.73
C GLY A 336 -7.58 -11.41 -16.07
N ALA A 337 -8.85 -11.06 -16.24
CA ALA A 337 -9.88 -12.00 -16.73
C ALA A 337 -9.59 -12.55 -18.16
N ASP A 338 -8.69 -11.93 -18.89
CA ASP A 338 -8.19 -12.39 -20.20
C ASP A 338 -7.00 -13.37 -20.10
N GLU A 339 -6.69 -13.83 -18.88
CA GLU A 339 -5.60 -14.75 -18.55
C GLU A 339 -4.20 -14.19 -18.91
N LYS A 340 -4.09 -12.86 -19.10
CA LYS A 340 -2.79 -12.22 -19.33
C LYS A 340 -2.23 -11.65 -18.04
N VAL A 341 -0.91 -11.74 -17.92
CA VAL A 341 -0.18 -11.07 -16.84
C VAL A 341 -0.38 -9.57 -16.95
N ARG A 342 -0.95 -8.96 -15.91
CA ARG A 342 -1.05 -7.51 -15.77
C ARG A 342 0.20 -6.93 -15.18
N GLN A 343 0.67 -7.57 -14.11
CA GLN A 343 1.92 -7.21 -13.45
C GLN A 343 2.51 -8.42 -12.72
N ALA A 344 3.84 -8.41 -12.58
CA ALA A 344 4.56 -9.43 -11.84
C ALA A 344 5.57 -8.76 -10.91
N TYR A 345 5.82 -9.36 -9.77
CA TYR A 345 6.64 -8.79 -8.72
C TYR A 345 7.91 -9.59 -8.52
N THR A 346 8.98 -8.88 -8.25
CA THR A 346 10.25 -9.48 -7.88
C THR A 346 10.59 -9.09 -6.45
N TYR A 347 10.93 -10.07 -5.63
CA TYR A 347 11.21 -9.89 -4.21
C TYR A 347 12.68 -10.14 -3.90
N GLY A 348 13.26 -9.29 -3.06
CA GLY A 348 14.51 -9.52 -2.37
C GLY A 348 14.38 -10.56 -1.26
N GLU A 349 15.38 -10.62 -0.41
CA GLU A 349 15.46 -11.60 0.68
C GLU A 349 14.81 -11.12 1.97
N SER A 350 14.78 -9.83 2.20
CA SER A 350 14.41 -9.27 3.49
C SER A 350 12.92 -8.97 3.59
N GLY A 351 12.29 -9.61 4.55
CA GLY A 351 11.07 -9.19 5.19
C GLY A 351 9.78 -9.16 4.35
N ILE A 352 8.68 -8.98 5.05
CA ILE A 352 7.35 -8.79 4.48
C ILE A 352 7.35 -7.50 3.65
N GLY A 353 6.86 -7.59 2.42
CA GLY A 353 6.60 -6.43 1.58
C GLY A 353 7.82 -5.86 0.86
N GLU A 354 9.00 -6.45 0.95
CA GLU A 354 10.15 -5.99 0.19
C GLU A 354 10.07 -6.43 -1.27
N ARG A 355 9.31 -5.68 -2.04
CA ARG A 355 9.29 -5.78 -3.48
C ARG A 355 10.41 -4.94 -4.05
N VAL A 356 11.25 -5.55 -4.86
CA VAL A 356 12.32 -4.85 -5.57
C VAL A 356 11.76 -4.14 -6.77
N SER A 357 10.96 -4.84 -7.57
CA SER A 357 10.36 -4.32 -8.80
C SER A 357 8.95 -4.84 -9.04
N VAL A 358 8.22 -4.10 -9.86
CA VAL A 358 7.01 -4.55 -10.53
C VAL A 358 7.22 -4.44 -12.03
N ASP A 359 6.92 -5.52 -12.73
CA ASP A 359 7.03 -5.64 -14.19
C ASP A 359 5.64 -5.58 -14.81
N LYS A 360 5.41 -4.61 -15.69
CA LYS A 360 4.20 -4.46 -16.51
C LYS A 360 4.60 -4.60 -17.96
N SER A 361 4.28 -5.75 -18.58
CA SER A 361 4.78 -6.11 -19.90
C SER A 361 6.32 -6.14 -19.93
N GLU A 362 6.96 -5.28 -20.71
CA GLU A 362 8.42 -5.17 -20.83
C GLU A 362 9.02 -4.05 -19.96
N GLU A 363 8.18 -3.24 -19.30
CA GLU A 363 8.59 -2.13 -18.45
C GLU A 363 8.69 -2.56 -16.99
N SER A 364 9.79 -2.20 -16.33
CA SER A 364 10.00 -2.44 -14.90
C SER A 364 9.95 -1.12 -14.12
N SER A 365 9.30 -1.13 -12.98
CA SER A 365 9.34 -0.04 -12.01
C SER A 365 9.91 -0.55 -10.69
N TYR A 366 10.57 0.33 -9.94
CA TYR A 366 11.33 -0.03 -8.73
C TYR A 366 10.76 0.68 -7.51
N TYR A 367 10.68 -0.05 -6.41
CA TYR A 367 10.14 0.45 -5.15
C TYR A 367 11.23 1.08 -4.28
N LEU A 368 10.88 2.18 -3.61
CA LEU A 368 11.63 2.78 -2.52
C LEU A 368 10.84 2.64 -1.22
N TYR A 369 11.57 2.49 -0.11
CA TYR A 369 10.99 2.21 1.21
C TYR A 369 11.56 3.13 2.29
N ASP A 370 10.76 3.36 3.34
CA ASP A 370 11.20 3.88 4.64
C ASP A 370 11.71 2.74 5.56
N GLY A 371 12.14 3.07 6.76
CA GLY A 371 12.62 2.09 7.74
C GLY A 371 11.53 1.21 8.38
N ARG A 372 10.25 1.48 8.09
CA ARG A 372 9.10 0.64 8.46
C ARG A 372 8.67 -0.28 7.32
N ASN A 373 9.46 -0.33 6.26
CA ASN A 373 9.14 -1.05 5.03
C ASN A 373 7.87 -0.54 4.31
N SER A 374 7.48 0.72 4.54
CA SER A 374 6.40 1.35 3.77
C SER A 374 6.93 1.83 2.44
N VAL A 375 6.16 1.61 1.36
CA VAL A 375 6.51 2.12 0.04
C VAL A 375 6.41 3.65 0.04
N THR A 376 7.51 4.32 -0.22
CA THR A 376 7.58 5.79 -0.24
C THR A 376 7.77 6.37 -1.63
N GLY A 377 8.17 5.54 -2.60
CA GLY A 377 8.33 6.00 -3.98
C GLY A 377 8.34 4.87 -5.00
N ILE A 378 8.01 5.23 -6.22
CA ILE A 378 8.10 4.36 -7.40
C ILE A 378 9.00 5.05 -8.43
N LEU A 379 9.99 4.32 -8.93
CA LEU A 379 10.95 4.77 -9.93
C LEU A 379 10.75 4.03 -11.26
N THR A 380 10.93 4.74 -12.37
CA THR A 380 11.00 4.14 -13.71
C THR A 380 12.34 3.40 -13.93
N GLU A 381 12.47 2.76 -15.10
CA GLU A 381 13.74 2.19 -15.59
C GLU A 381 14.83 3.24 -15.79
N THR A 382 14.48 4.50 -15.96
CA THR A 382 15.41 5.64 -16.08
C THR A 382 15.64 6.36 -14.74
N ALA A 383 15.23 5.74 -13.63
CA ALA A 383 15.32 6.26 -12.26
C ALA A 383 14.52 7.54 -11.99
N ASN A 384 13.53 7.89 -12.81
CA ASN A 384 12.63 9.01 -12.54
C ASN A 384 11.60 8.63 -11.48
N LEU A 385 11.41 9.49 -10.49
CA LEU A 385 10.39 9.32 -9.45
C LEU A 385 9.02 9.68 -10.02
N THR A 386 8.16 8.68 -10.23
CA THR A 386 6.81 8.86 -10.78
C THR A 386 5.75 9.05 -9.71
N ASN A 387 5.93 8.41 -8.56
CA ASN A 387 5.01 8.46 -7.44
C ASN A 387 5.79 8.62 -6.15
N SER A 388 5.25 9.41 -5.22
CA SER A 388 5.74 9.50 -3.85
C SER A 388 4.56 9.35 -2.89
N TYR A 389 4.80 8.75 -1.72
CA TYR A 389 3.77 8.44 -0.73
C TYR A 389 4.26 8.77 0.68
N GLN A 390 3.39 9.37 1.48
CA GLN A 390 3.64 9.62 2.90
C GLN A 390 2.45 9.13 3.71
N TYR A 391 2.72 8.62 4.89
CA TYR A 391 1.72 8.03 5.78
C TYR A 391 1.78 8.67 7.17
N ASP A 392 0.64 8.71 7.85
CA ASP A 392 0.62 8.99 9.29
C ASP A 392 1.09 7.76 10.10
N SER A 393 1.08 7.90 11.43
CA SER A 393 1.56 6.84 12.32
C SER A 393 0.72 5.55 12.30
N TYR A 394 -0.48 5.58 11.74
CA TYR A 394 -1.39 4.44 11.60
C TYR A 394 -1.54 3.94 10.17
N GLY A 395 -0.88 4.58 9.21
CA GLY A 395 -0.87 4.13 7.82
C GLY A 395 -1.87 4.81 6.90
N ASN A 396 -2.57 5.85 7.38
CA ASN A 396 -3.36 6.69 6.50
C ASN A 396 -2.45 7.44 5.53
N LEU A 397 -2.77 7.39 4.24
CA LEU A 397 -2.03 8.13 3.22
C LEU A 397 -2.25 9.65 3.42
N THR A 398 -1.18 10.38 3.72
CA THR A 398 -1.21 11.83 3.97
C THR A 398 -0.76 12.66 2.77
N SER A 399 0.05 12.06 1.90
CA SER A 399 0.50 12.64 0.64
C SER A 399 0.70 11.54 -0.40
N GLY A 400 0.51 11.88 -1.67
CA GLY A 400 0.50 10.94 -2.78
C GLY A 400 -0.93 10.54 -3.17
N THR A 401 -1.05 9.75 -4.22
CA THR A 401 -2.34 9.32 -4.75
C THR A 401 -2.37 7.81 -4.84
N ALA A 402 -3.41 7.19 -4.28
CA ALA A 402 -3.77 5.82 -4.58
C ALA A 402 -4.32 5.80 -6.03
N ASP A 403 -3.44 5.61 -7.00
CA ASP A 403 -3.75 5.78 -8.43
C ASP A 403 -4.26 4.50 -9.12
N GLY A 404 -4.37 3.40 -8.36
CA GLY A 404 -4.73 2.08 -8.90
C GLY A 404 -3.62 1.44 -9.75
N VAL A 405 -2.45 2.07 -9.84
CA VAL A 405 -1.27 1.54 -10.53
C VAL A 405 -0.39 0.78 -9.54
N ASN A 406 -0.27 1.30 -8.33
CA ASN A 406 0.40 0.66 -7.21
C ASN A 406 -0.55 0.61 -6.02
N TYR A 407 -0.81 -0.59 -5.50
CA TYR A 407 -1.65 -0.79 -4.31
C TYR A 407 -0.83 -1.01 -3.03
N TYR A 408 0.48 -1.23 -3.18
CA TYR A 408 1.35 -1.51 -2.05
C TYR A 408 1.84 -0.21 -1.42
N GLY A 409 1.62 -0.08 -0.13
CA GLY A 409 1.84 1.17 0.58
C GLY A 409 2.44 0.97 1.97
N TYR A 410 1.69 1.34 2.99
CA TYR A 410 2.10 1.26 4.39
C TYR A 410 2.52 -0.16 4.76
N ASN A 411 3.69 -0.30 5.42
CA ASN A 411 4.33 -1.59 5.76
C ASN A 411 4.51 -2.54 4.55
N GLY A 412 4.54 -2.01 3.32
CA GLY A 412 4.69 -2.81 2.10
C GLY A 412 3.46 -3.65 1.73
N GLU A 413 2.35 -3.47 2.42
CA GLU A 413 1.14 -4.26 2.22
C GLU A 413 0.17 -3.61 1.23
N SER A 414 -0.67 -4.44 0.58
CA SER A 414 -1.63 -3.95 -0.39
C SER A 414 -2.86 -3.33 0.28
N THR A 415 -3.28 -2.17 -0.23
CA THR A 415 -4.50 -1.49 0.20
C THR A 415 -5.51 -1.47 -0.94
N ASN A 416 -6.73 -1.90 -0.68
CA ASN A 416 -7.81 -1.80 -1.65
C ASN A 416 -8.28 -0.33 -1.75
N VAL A 417 -8.24 0.23 -2.95
CA VAL A 417 -8.49 1.67 -3.19
C VAL A 417 -9.95 2.06 -2.88
N LYS A 418 -10.90 1.15 -3.02
CA LYS A 418 -12.33 1.43 -2.82
C LYS A 418 -12.76 1.33 -1.36
N THR A 419 -12.17 0.39 -0.63
CA THR A 419 -12.54 0.14 0.77
C THR A 419 -11.60 0.80 1.76
N GLY A 420 -10.37 1.19 1.34
CA GLY A 420 -9.31 1.64 2.24
C GLY A 420 -8.67 0.52 3.07
N LEU A 421 -9.19 -0.70 2.98
CA LEU A 421 -8.73 -1.83 3.77
C LEU A 421 -7.39 -2.35 3.27
N GLN A 422 -6.44 -2.50 4.18
CA GLN A 422 -5.14 -3.11 3.92
C GLN A 422 -5.20 -4.62 4.14
N TYR A 423 -4.73 -5.41 3.16
CA TYR A 423 -4.73 -6.86 3.23
C TYR A 423 -3.51 -7.38 3.99
N LEU A 424 -3.75 -8.01 5.12
CA LEU A 424 -2.73 -8.63 5.98
C LEU A 424 -2.86 -10.17 5.98
N ARG A 425 -3.15 -10.78 4.85
CA ARG A 425 -3.35 -12.22 4.62
C ARG A 425 -4.50 -12.79 5.46
N ALA A 426 -4.29 -13.00 6.77
CA ALA A 426 -5.29 -13.56 7.66
C ALA A 426 -6.46 -12.62 7.97
N ARG A 427 -6.27 -11.31 7.81
CA ARG A 427 -7.24 -10.26 8.14
C ARG A 427 -7.02 -9.03 7.28
N TYR A 428 -7.94 -8.09 7.40
CA TYR A 428 -7.79 -6.74 6.85
C TYR A 428 -7.60 -5.73 7.98
N TYR A 429 -6.82 -4.70 7.72
CA TYR A 429 -6.54 -3.60 8.62
C TYR A 429 -7.19 -2.32 8.09
N ASP A 430 -7.83 -1.57 8.99
CA ASP A 430 -8.38 -0.25 8.74
C ASP A 430 -7.54 0.76 9.52
N ALA A 431 -6.99 1.75 8.84
CA ALA A 431 -6.14 2.78 9.43
C ALA A 431 -6.92 3.89 10.17
N GLU A 432 -8.27 4.00 9.96
CA GLU A 432 -9.13 5.06 10.54
C GLU A 432 -9.43 4.95 12.06
#